data_095344aa40dd5758b44c02453fe34717
#
_entry.id   095344aa40dd5758b44c02453fe34717
#
_cell.length_a   1.000
_cell.length_b   1.000
_cell.length_c   1.000
_cell.angle_alpha   90.00
_cell.angle_beta   90.00
_cell.angle_gamma   90.00
#
_symmetry.space_group_name_H-M   'P 1'
#
loop_
_entity.id
_entity.type
_entity.pdbx_description
1 polymer ?
#
loop_
_entity_poly.entity_id
_entity_poly.type
_entity_poly.pdbx_seq_one_letter_code
_entity_poly.pdbx_strand_id
1 'polypeptide(L)'
;MIAVTAVLVSCGGKSDEKEKPKAKVETLKETDIYNFNVVESYAKNVHDTIMTDAKKLFLNAIDMYRNKKDAAGSVAEFKKSLVKYPTSKTYYELGNALIDAQNYKEAIESFHMAEKFDYNPISKVLYNLACAYSLSEDTDNTLKYVQLAIENGYNNAGHLLSDPDLEFARKLPEFMDVYQTAMSGGLDPETALFDLYEVSFAQAVLPMSMNPEQTQKIQFTNSIAYDFESFVAEMVNPNFSRDVGDEFFYLAKIGENENYIALIYGGAQMMYERPPVYHILATYTAKGKLIDKMEIGGYHYYEEPMKGYKIDDKLNLEVSEYELVFEKNVDEFGYDDNRVIENQLLNSKKFKITDQGKIKSADGNVAWVDWKIR
;
A
#
# COMPACT_ATOMS: atom_id res chain seq x y z
N MET A 1 18.01 27.72 -68.16
CA MET A 1 16.62 27.28 -67.96
C MET A 1 16.56 25.82 -68.35
N ILE A 2 16.62 24.92 -67.36
CA ILE A 2 16.41 23.48 -67.57
C ILE A 2 15.39 23.05 -66.53
N ALA A 3 14.22 22.68 -66.98
CA ALA A 3 13.13 22.17 -66.16
C ALA A 3 13.41 20.68 -65.81
N VAL A 4 13.37 20.34 -64.55
CA VAL A 4 13.44 18.95 -64.12
C VAL A 4 12.05 18.57 -63.59
N THR A 5 11.41 17.69 -64.30
CA THR A 5 10.10 17.08 -63.99
C THR A 5 10.31 15.99 -62.94
N ALA A 6 9.70 16.13 -61.76
CA ALA A 6 9.71 15.08 -60.74
C ALA A 6 8.53 14.10 -60.99
N VAL A 7 8.85 12.85 -61.18
CA VAL A 7 7.90 11.75 -61.24
C VAL A 7 7.67 11.21 -59.84
N LEU A 8 6.42 11.34 -59.34
CA LEU A 8 5.97 10.70 -58.13
C LEU A 8 5.60 9.24 -58.44
N VAL A 9 6.40 8.32 -57.93
CA VAL A 9 6.06 6.89 -57.90
C VAL A 9 5.47 6.62 -56.50
N SER A 10 4.18 6.39 -56.46
CA SER A 10 3.44 5.88 -55.30
C SER A 10 3.65 4.36 -55.23
N CYS A 11 4.48 3.90 -54.28
CA CYS A 11 4.51 2.50 -53.88
C CYS A 11 3.73 2.37 -52.53
N GLY A 12 2.51 1.86 -52.65
CA GLY A 12 1.76 1.33 -51.51
C GLY A 12 2.39 0.03 -51.01
N GLY A 13 3.22 0.15 -49.98
CA GLY A 13 3.67 -0.99 -49.17
C GLY A 13 2.82 -1.15 -47.94
N LYS A 14 2.00 -2.21 -47.91
CA LYS A 14 1.43 -2.68 -46.63
C LYS A 14 2.60 -3.12 -45.77
N SER A 15 2.87 -2.40 -44.69
CA SER A 15 3.75 -2.85 -43.65
C SER A 15 3.06 -3.97 -42.89
N ASP A 16 3.39 -5.21 -43.15
CA ASP A 16 3.11 -6.31 -42.23
C ASP A 16 3.90 -6.02 -40.95
N GLU A 17 3.24 -5.40 -39.96
CA GLU A 17 3.73 -5.42 -38.58
C GLU A 17 3.73 -6.89 -38.14
N LYS A 18 4.87 -7.54 -38.26
CA LYS A 18 5.13 -8.80 -37.59
C LYS A 18 5.00 -8.54 -36.10
N GLU A 19 3.88 -8.99 -35.51
CA GLU A 19 3.77 -9.11 -34.03
C GLU A 19 5.07 -9.73 -33.51
N LYS A 20 5.78 -8.99 -32.70
CA LYS A 20 6.92 -9.54 -31.96
C LYS A 20 6.38 -10.75 -31.19
N PRO A 21 7.06 -11.90 -31.20
CA PRO A 21 6.61 -13.06 -30.45
C PRO A 21 6.50 -12.64 -28.99
N LYS A 22 5.29 -12.78 -28.42
CA LYS A 22 5.05 -12.60 -26.97
C LYS A 22 6.04 -13.52 -26.28
N ALA A 23 6.95 -12.96 -25.51
CA ALA A 23 7.91 -13.72 -24.74
C ALA A 23 7.13 -14.75 -23.92
N LYS A 24 7.53 -16.01 -24.03
CA LYS A 24 6.96 -17.09 -23.25
C LYS A 24 7.20 -16.73 -21.80
N VAL A 25 6.14 -16.47 -21.02
CA VAL A 25 6.27 -16.18 -19.59
C VAL A 25 6.83 -17.44 -18.95
N GLU A 26 8.12 -17.45 -18.65
CA GLU A 26 8.71 -18.53 -17.88
C GLU A 26 8.14 -18.48 -16.47
N THR A 27 7.63 -19.60 -15.99
CA THR A 27 7.14 -19.70 -14.63
C THR A 27 8.31 -19.68 -13.66
N LEU A 28 8.28 -18.78 -12.67
CA LEU A 28 9.27 -18.75 -11.60
C LEU A 28 9.21 -20.07 -10.81
N LYS A 29 10.37 -20.61 -10.40
CA LYS A 29 10.45 -21.77 -9.52
C LYS A 29 10.72 -21.32 -8.08
N GLU A 30 10.35 -22.15 -7.11
CA GLU A 30 10.61 -21.85 -5.70
C GLU A 30 12.12 -21.67 -5.41
N THR A 31 12.99 -22.37 -6.13
CA THR A 31 14.44 -22.22 -6.03
C THR A 31 14.96 -20.85 -6.49
N ASP A 32 14.16 -20.11 -7.24
CA ASP A 32 14.58 -18.86 -7.87
C ASP A 32 14.16 -17.62 -7.05
N ILE A 33 13.26 -17.78 -6.07
CA ILE A 33 12.63 -16.64 -5.35
C ILE A 33 13.63 -15.73 -4.63
N TYR A 34 14.84 -16.19 -4.35
CA TYR A 34 15.92 -15.39 -3.76
C TYR A 34 16.96 -14.90 -4.79
N ASN A 35 16.78 -15.20 -6.07
CA ASN A 35 17.61 -14.65 -7.14
C ASN A 35 17.00 -13.36 -7.68
N PHE A 36 17.45 -12.22 -7.15
CA PHE A 36 16.87 -10.90 -7.45
C PHE A 36 16.74 -10.65 -8.95
N ASN A 37 17.79 -10.90 -9.74
CA ASN A 37 17.77 -10.62 -11.19
C ASN A 37 16.73 -11.44 -11.95
N VAL A 38 16.55 -12.70 -11.58
CA VAL A 38 15.54 -13.59 -12.17
C VAL A 38 14.14 -13.11 -11.78
N VAL A 39 13.94 -12.84 -10.49
CA VAL A 39 12.65 -12.42 -9.92
C VAL A 39 12.23 -11.06 -10.46
N GLU A 40 13.14 -10.09 -10.53
CA GLU A 40 12.87 -8.75 -11.07
C GLU A 40 12.50 -8.80 -12.56
N SER A 41 13.26 -9.58 -13.34
CA SER A 41 12.96 -9.79 -14.76
C SER A 41 11.60 -10.44 -14.98
N TYR A 42 11.26 -11.42 -14.15
CA TYR A 42 9.95 -12.07 -14.18
C TYR A 42 8.82 -11.10 -13.82
N ALA A 43 8.94 -10.37 -12.73
CA ALA A 43 7.92 -9.45 -12.23
C ALA A 43 7.50 -8.38 -13.26
N LYS A 44 8.47 -7.89 -14.05
CA LYS A 44 8.22 -6.89 -15.11
C LYS A 44 7.35 -7.41 -16.28
N ASN A 45 7.13 -8.73 -16.39
CA ASN A 45 6.47 -9.36 -17.54
C ASN A 45 5.22 -10.17 -17.14
N VAL A 46 4.78 -10.09 -15.89
CA VAL A 46 3.64 -10.87 -15.40
C VAL A 46 2.31 -10.20 -15.74
N HIS A 47 1.30 -11.01 -16.08
CA HIS A 47 -0.05 -10.54 -16.41
C HIS A 47 -0.89 -10.35 -15.14
N ASP A 48 -1.84 -9.39 -15.16
CA ASP A 48 -2.68 -8.98 -14.02
C ASP A 48 -3.44 -10.13 -13.33
N THR A 49 -3.90 -11.12 -14.10
CA THR A 49 -4.59 -12.29 -13.55
C THR A 49 -3.69 -13.13 -12.62
N ILE A 50 -2.38 -13.21 -12.94
CA ILE A 50 -1.41 -13.93 -12.11
C ILE A 50 -1.15 -13.16 -10.81
N MET A 51 -1.16 -11.82 -10.87
CA MET A 51 -1.03 -10.96 -9.69
C MET A 51 -2.20 -11.18 -8.72
N THR A 52 -3.42 -11.30 -9.24
CA THR A 52 -4.62 -11.60 -8.44
C THR A 52 -4.50 -12.95 -7.71
N ASP A 53 -4.03 -13.99 -8.41
CA ASP A 53 -3.85 -15.30 -7.79
C ASP A 53 -2.74 -15.30 -6.74
N ALA A 54 -1.63 -14.60 -7.00
CA ALA A 54 -0.56 -14.41 -6.02
C ALA A 54 -1.09 -13.77 -4.74
N LYS A 55 -1.97 -12.78 -4.89
CA LYS A 55 -2.56 -12.06 -3.78
C LYS A 55 -3.48 -12.95 -2.94
N LYS A 56 -4.31 -13.78 -3.55
CA LYS A 56 -5.13 -14.77 -2.82
C LYS A 56 -4.26 -15.69 -1.96
N LEU A 57 -3.13 -16.15 -2.50
CA LEU A 57 -2.16 -16.96 -1.75
C LEU A 57 -1.52 -16.18 -0.60
N PHE A 58 -1.14 -14.92 -0.85
CA PHE A 58 -0.62 -14.02 0.19
C PHE A 58 -1.62 -13.85 1.34
N LEU A 59 -2.88 -13.55 1.04
CA LEU A 59 -3.92 -13.38 2.06
C LEU A 59 -4.18 -14.68 2.85
N ASN A 60 -4.16 -15.83 2.18
CA ASN A 60 -4.25 -17.11 2.88
C ASN A 60 -3.05 -17.33 3.81
N ALA A 61 -1.84 -17.00 3.37
CA ALA A 61 -0.63 -17.08 4.20
C ALA A 61 -0.72 -16.16 5.43
N ILE A 62 -1.20 -14.92 5.25
CA ILE A 62 -1.44 -13.99 6.37
C ILE A 62 -2.45 -14.56 7.37
N ASP A 63 -3.57 -15.10 6.89
CA ASP A 63 -4.57 -15.73 7.76
C ASP A 63 -3.96 -16.90 8.58
N MET A 64 -3.19 -17.76 7.91
CA MET A 64 -2.49 -18.86 8.60
C MET A 64 -1.51 -18.33 9.65
N TYR A 65 -0.71 -17.34 9.29
CA TYR A 65 0.31 -16.78 10.17
C TYR A 65 -0.30 -16.01 11.35
N ARG A 66 -1.18 -15.03 11.07
CA ARG A 66 -1.67 -14.08 12.07
C ARG A 66 -2.84 -14.65 12.90
N ASN A 67 -3.80 -15.29 12.26
CA ASN A 67 -5.03 -15.75 12.90
C ASN A 67 -4.91 -17.17 13.43
N LYS A 68 -4.38 -18.11 12.62
CA LYS A 68 -4.23 -19.52 13.01
C LYS A 68 -2.94 -19.81 13.77
N LYS A 69 -2.01 -18.84 13.85
CA LYS A 69 -0.69 -18.98 14.50
C LYS A 69 0.13 -20.14 13.94
N ASP A 70 -0.07 -20.47 12.67
CA ASP A 70 0.66 -21.52 11.94
C ASP A 70 1.78 -20.88 11.11
N ALA A 71 2.88 -20.52 11.77
CA ALA A 71 4.04 -19.91 11.11
C ALA A 71 4.62 -20.85 10.03
N ALA A 72 4.82 -22.13 10.35
CA ALA A 72 5.41 -23.09 9.43
C ALA A 72 4.54 -23.34 8.19
N GLY A 73 3.22 -23.48 8.37
CA GLY A 73 2.29 -23.64 7.24
C GLY A 73 2.21 -22.38 6.37
N SER A 74 2.26 -21.19 6.98
CA SER A 74 2.20 -19.93 6.26
C SER A 74 3.42 -19.70 5.35
N VAL A 75 4.61 -20.16 5.75
CA VAL A 75 5.84 -20.10 4.94
C VAL A 75 5.63 -20.71 3.56
N ALA A 76 5.01 -21.88 3.48
CA ALA A 76 4.76 -22.54 2.20
C ALA A 76 3.80 -21.74 1.30
N GLU A 77 2.77 -21.13 1.88
CA GLU A 77 1.81 -20.31 1.13
C GLU A 77 2.42 -18.97 0.67
N PHE A 78 3.24 -18.32 1.51
CA PHE A 78 4.00 -17.13 1.09
C PHE A 78 4.93 -17.45 -0.10
N LYS A 79 5.66 -18.57 -0.06
CA LYS A 79 6.51 -18.99 -1.17
C LYS A 79 5.71 -19.26 -2.44
N LYS A 80 4.54 -19.88 -2.35
CA LYS A 80 3.65 -20.07 -3.51
C LYS A 80 3.19 -18.72 -4.07
N SER A 81 2.89 -17.73 -3.22
CA SER A 81 2.58 -16.38 -3.64
C SER A 81 3.73 -15.74 -4.41
N LEU A 82 4.97 -15.83 -3.89
CA LEU A 82 6.18 -15.29 -4.52
C LEU A 82 6.48 -15.94 -5.89
N VAL A 83 6.27 -17.25 -6.02
CA VAL A 83 6.42 -17.96 -7.30
C VAL A 83 5.42 -17.43 -8.35
N LYS A 84 4.25 -16.97 -7.92
CA LYS A 84 3.27 -16.36 -8.82
C LYS A 84 3.60 -14.91 -9.14
N TYR A 85 3.76 -14.09 -8.11
CA TYR A 85 4.11 -12.68 -8.25
C TYR A 85 4.90 -12.19 -7.03
N PRO A 86 6.18 -11.91 -7.18
CA PRO A 86 7.03 -11.44 -6.08
C PRO A 86 6.72 -9.99 -5.74
N THR A 87 6.51 -9.72 -4.43
CA THR A 87 6.34 -8.37 -3.89
C THR A 87 7.18 -8.18 -2.65
N SER A 88 7.63 -6.94 -2.39
CA SER A 88 8.36 -6.59 -1.16
C SER A 88 7.59 -6.98 0.10
N LYS A 89 6.28 -6.77 0.09
CA LYS A 89 5.38 -7.11 1.19
C LYS A 89 5.35 -8.63 1.47
N THR A 90 5.29 -9.45 0.42
CA THR A 90 5.29 -10.91 0.61
C THR A 90 6.63 -11.40 1.16
N TYR A 91 7.75 -10.82 0.70
CA TYR A 91 9.07 -11.14 1.27
C TYR A 91 9.19 -10.71 2.73
N TYR A 92 8.69 -9.53 3.08
CA TYR A 92 8.70 -9.04 4.47
C TYR A 92 7.91 -9.96 5.40
N GLU A 93 6.68 -10.33 5.05
CA GLU A 93 5.85 -11.20 5.86
C GLU A 93 6.39 -12.67 5.89
N LEU A 94 6.99 -13.13 4.79
CA LEU A 94 7.71 -14.41 4.78
C LEU A 94 8.88 -14.38 5.77
N GLY A 95 9.65 -13.30 5.81
CA GLY A 95 10.74 -13.12 6.77
C GLY A 95 10.26 -13.20 8.21
N ASN A 96 9.15 -12.54 8.55
CA ASN A 96 8.54 -12.62 9.88
C ASN A 96 8.10 -14.04 10.22
N ALA A 97 7.41 -14.72 9.32
CA ALA A 97 6.97 -16.10 9.53
C ALA A 97 8.16 -17.07 9.68
N LEU A 98 9.26 -16.82 8.99
CA LEU A 98 10.49 -17.61 9.09
C LEU A 98 11.23 -17.39 10.41
N ILE A 99 11.20 -16.17 10.98
CA ILE A 99 11.70 -15.93 12.34
C ILE A 99 10.91 -16.79 13.34
N ASP A 100 9.58 -16.72 13.30
CA ASP A 100 8.72 -17.50 14.20
C ASP A 100 8.86 -19.02 13.99
N ALA A 101 9.19 -19.43 12.76
CA ALA A 101 9.53 -20.83 12.42
C ALA A 101 10.99 -21.20 12.73
N GLN A 102 11.78 -20.29 13.33
CA GLN A 102 13.20 -20.45 13.68
C GLN A 102 14.13 -20.77 12.49
N ASN A 103 13.74 -20.36 11.29
CA ASN A 103 14.55 -20.45 10.07
C ASN A 103 15.21 -19.09 9.76
N TYR A 104 16.12 -18.67 10.63
CA TYR A 104 16.71 -17.31 10.60
C TYR A 104 17.51 -17.04 9.34
N LYS A 105 18.20 -18.05 8.80
CA LYS A 105 18.96 -17.89 7.55
C LYS A 105 18.07 -17.50 6.38
N GLU A 106 16.96 -18.19 6.20
CA GLU A 106 16.04 -17.90 5.12
C GLU A 106 15.24 -16.60 5.39
N ALA A 107 14.99 -16.26 6.67
CA ALA A 107 14.42 -14.98 7.06
C ALA A 107 15.30 -13.81 6.61
N ILE A 108 16.61 -13.88 6.82
CA ILE A 108 17.59 -12.89 6.37
C ILE A 108 17.52 -12.73 4.84
N GLU A 109 17.51 -13.83 4.08
CA GLU A 109 17.39 -13.79 2.62
C GLU A 109 16.07 -13.12 2.20
N SER A 110 14.96 -13.41 2.89
CA SER A 110 13.65 -12.82 2.64
C SER A 110 13.63 -11.32 2.91
N PHE A 111 14.19 -10.85 4.02
CA PHE A 111 14.27 -9.43 4.31
C PHE A 111 15.19 -8.69 3.34
N HIS A 112 16.30 -9.28 2.89
CA HIS A 112 17.11 -8.70 1.83
C HIS A 112 16.37 -8.58 0.50
N MET A 113 15.51 -9.52 0.18
CA MET A 113 14.65 -9.39 -0.99
C MET A 113 13.60 -8.30 -0.79
N ALA A 114 13.00 -8.18 0.40
CA ALA A 114 12.09 -7.08 0.72
C ALA A 114 12.78 -5.71 0.56
N GLU A 115 14.02 -5.58 1.04
CA GLU A 115 14.86 -4.38 0.86
C GLU A 115 15.08 -4.07 -0.63
N LYS A 116 15.50 -5.06 -1.43
CA LYS A 116 15.75 -4.90 -2.87
C LYS A 116 14.50 -4.58 -3.69
N PHE A 117 13.33 -4.92 -3.20
CA PHE A 117 12.03 -4.57 -3.78
C PHE A 117 11.39 -3.34 -3.13
N ASP A 118 12.23 -2.48 -2.53
CA ASP A 118 11.84 -1.17 -2.00
C ASP A 118 10.69 -1.24 -0.97
N TYR A 119 10.75 -2.19 -0.03
CA TYR A 119 9.77 -2.23 1.05
C TYR A 119 9.81 -0.94 1.87
N ASN A 120 8.64 -0.36 2.11
CA ASN A 120 8.51 0.88 2.89
C ASN A 120 7.61 0.64 4.13
N PRO A 121 8.02 1.09 5.34
CA PRO A 121 9.27 1.79 5.62
C PRO A 121 10.48 0.85 5.75
N ILE A 122 11.58 1.22 5.12
CA ILE A 122 12.81 0.42 5.09
C ILE A 122 13.37 0.15 6.50
N SER A 123 13.18 1.08 7.43
CA SER A 123 13.62 0.95 8.84
C SER A 123 13.11 -0.33 9.51
N LYS A 124 11.92 -0.81 9.14
CA LYS A 124 11.37 -2.05 9.68
C LYS A 124 12.03 -3.30 9.12
N VAL A 125 12.37 -3.29 7.83
CA VAL A 125 13.15 -4.38 7.23
C VAL A 125 14.52 -4.47 7.89
N LEU A 126 15.18 -3.32 8.08
CA LEU A 126 16.49 -3.23 8.71
C LEU A 126 16.44 -3.68 10.18
N TYR A 127 15.37 -3.31 10.89
CA TYR A 127 15.16 -3.79 12.27
C TYR A 127 14.96 -5.30 12.33
N ASN A 128 14.13 -5.86 11.45
CA ASN A 128 13.89 -7.30 11.41
C ASN A 128 15.13 -8.08 10.93
N LEU A 129 15.97 -7.49 10.08
CA LEU A 129 17.31 -8.04 9.79
C LEU A 129 18.18 -8.08 11.04
N ALA A 130 18.17 -7.02 11.85
CA ALA A 130 18.89 -7.02 13.13
C ALA A 130 18.39 -8.12 14.07
N CYS A 131 17.06 -8.32 14.16
CA CYS A 131 16.46 -9.41 14.94
C CYS A 131 16.92 -10.79 14.41
N ALA A 132 16.84 -11.02 13.10
CA ALA A 132 17.24 -12.30 12.49
C ALA A 132 18.74 -12.59 12.68
N TYR A 133 19.61 -11.57 12.58
CA TYR A 133 21.04 -11.70 12.86
C TYR A 133 21.30 -11.92 14.34
N SER A 134 20.58 -11.22 15.24
CA SER A 134 20.67 -11.44 16.69
C SER A 134 20.31 -12.87 17.08
N LEU A 135 19.20 -13.40 16.53
CA LEU A 135 18.79 -14.79 16.74
C LEU A 135 19.75 -15.83 16.13
N SER A 136 20.58 -15.39 15.18
CA SER A 136 21.66 -16.20 14.60
C SER A 136 23.02 -16.01 15.30
N GLU A 137 23.08 -15.17 16.34
CA GLU A 137 24.29 -14.81 17.08
C GLU A 137 25.41 -14.19 16.21
N ASP A 138 25.03 -13.49 15.13
CA ASP A 138 25.94 -12.78 14.24
C ASP A 138 26.14 -11.33 14.77
N THR A 139 27.20 -11.12 15.57
CA THR A 139 27.48 -9.86 16.24
C THR A 139 27.59 -8.68 15.27
N ASP A 140 28.39 -8.84 14.21
CA ASP A 140 28.75 -7.73 13.32
C ASP A 140 27.51 -7.25 12.55
N ASN A 141 26.75 -8.19 12.01
CA ASN A 141 25.53 -7.84 11.28
C ASN A 141 24.42 -7.37 12.23
N THR A 142 24.29 -7.93 13.41
CA THR A 142 23.30 -7.46 14.41
C THR A 142 23.48 -5.97 14.69
N LEU A 143 24.66 -5.55 15.11
CA LEU A 143 24.94 -4.14 15.44
C LEU A 143 24.79 -3.23 14.22
N LYS A 144 25.32 -3.67 13.08
CA LYS A 144 25.18 -2.94 11.80
C LYS A 144 23.72 -2.68 11.45
N TYR A 145 22.86 -3.68 11.51
CA TYR A 145 21.48 -3.52 11.11
C TYR A 145 20.62 -2.79 12.15
N VAL A 146 20.92 -2.90 13.45
CA VAL A 146 20.35 -2.00 14.46
C VAL A 146 20.70 -0.55 14.14
N GLN A 147 21.99 -0.25 13.87
CA GLN A 147 22.44 1.09 13.50
C GLN A 147 21.72 1.60 12.25
N LEU A 148 21.68 0.79 11.19
CA LEU A 148 21.00 1.15 9.94
C LEU A 148 19.51 1.38 10.14
N ALA A 149 18.83 0.57 10.95
CA ALA A 149 17.43 0.77 11.26
C ALA A 149 17.17 2.14 11.89
N ILE A 150 17.98 2.53 12.87
CA ILE A 150 17.90 3.83 13.54
C ILE A 150 18.18 4.97 12.56
N GLU A 151 19.25 4.88 11.78
CA GLU A 151 19.61 5.89 10.76
C GLU A 151 18.52 6.09 9.70
N ASN A 152 17.68 5.06 9.47
CA ASN A 152 16.55 5.12 8.57
C ASN A 152 15.20 5.35 9.27
N GLY A 153 15.24 5.84 10.51
CA GLY A 153 14.06 6.32 11.22
C GLY A 153 13.40 5.33 12.18
N TYR A 154 14.03 4.17 12.47
CA TYR A 154 13.55 3.31 13.56
C TYR A 154 13.96 3.90 14.90
N ASN A 155 13.00 4.38 15.69
CA ASN A 155 13.25 5.12 16.92
C ASN A 155 12.49 4.60 18.14
N ASN A 156 11.87 3.42 18.05
CA ASN A 156 11.24 2.78 19.20
C ASN A 156 12.29 2.24 20.17
N ALA A 157 12.88 3.15 20.95
CA ALA A 157 13.91 2.84 21.91
C ALA A 157 13.46 1.81 22.96
N GLY A 158 12.19 1.88 23.39
CA GLY A 158 11.61 0.91 24.32
C GLY A 158 11.62 -0.51 23.74
N HIS A 159 11.30 -0.64 22.47
CA HIS A 159 11.29 -1.94 21.77
C HIS A 159 12.70 -2.52 21.63
N LEU A 160 13.71 -1.69 21.32
CA LEU A 160 15.11 -2.11 21.29
C LEU A 160 15.56 -2.76 22.61
N LEU A 161 15.05 -2.25 23.74
CA LEU A 161 15.42 -2.75 25.08
C LEU A 161 14.59 -3.98 25.52
N SER A 162 13.42 -4.20 24.95
CA SER A 162 12.48 -5.23 25.44
C SER A 162 12.23 -6.37 24.47
N ASP A 163 12.57 -6.24 23.19
CA ASP A 163 12.35 -7.26 22.18
C ASP A 163 13.13 -8.54 22.49
N PRO A 164 12.48 -9.70 22.67
CA PRO A 164 13.16 -10.97 22.89
C PRO A 164 14.16 -11.32 21.79
N ASP A 165 13.89 -10.96 20.54
CA ASP A 165 14.73 -11.29 19.39
C ASP A 165 16.08 -10.56 19.43
N LEU A 166 16.18 -9.47 20.20
CA LEU A 166 17.42 -8.71 20.43
C LEU A 166 18.09 -9.08 21.76
N GLU A 167 17.74 -10.18 22.41
CA GLU A 167 18.39 -10.57 23.69
C GLU A 167 19.90 -10.77 23.53
N PHE A 168 20.35 -11.38 22.43
CA PHE A 168 21.77 -11.53 22.13
C PHE A 168 22.42 -10.16 21.92
N ALA A 169 21.80 -9.28 21.12
CA ALA A 169 22.29 -7.92 20.86
C ALA A 169 22.55 -7.15 22.15
N ARG A 170 21.60 -7.18 23.10
CA ARG A 170 21.71 -6.47 24.40
C ARG A 170 22.86 -6.91 25.28
N LYS A 171 23.44 -8.08 25.02
CA LYS A 171 24.65 -8.57 25.74
C LYS A 171 25.95 -8.05 25.16
N LEU A 172 25.90 -7.42 23.98
CA LEU A 172 27.08 -6.86 23.32
C LEU A 172 27.42 -5.51 23.93
N PRO A 173 28.70 -5.25 24.26
CA PRO A 173 29.13 -3.98 24.87
C PRO A 173 28.74 -2.75 24.04
N GLU A 174 28.83 -2.84 22.71
CA GLU A 174 28.61 -1.76 21.77
C GLU A 174 27.09 -1.46 21.58
N PHE A 175 26.21 -2.35 22.03
CA PHE A 175 24.76 -2.16 21.90
C PHE A 175 24.28 -0.89 22.60
N MET A 176 24.86 -0.54 23.74
CA MET A 176 24.50 0.67 24.48
C MET A 176 24.85 1.95 23.73
N ASP A 177 25.93 1.97 22.96
CA ASP A 177 26.31 3.11 22.12
C ASP A 177 25.28 3.31 20.99
N VAL A 178 24.87 2.21 20.37
CA VAL A 178 23.81 2.20 19.34
C VAL A 178 22.47 2.66 19.92
N TYR A 179 22.12 2.17 21.11
CA TYR A 179 20.92 2.60 21.83
C TYR A 179 20.94 4.09 22.18
N GLN A 180 22.07 4.60 22.69
CA GLN A 180 22.21 6.02 23.00
C GLN A 180 22.10 6.90 21.75
N THR A 181 22.60 6.42 20.61
CA THR A 181 22.43 7.10 19.32
C THR A 181 20.95 7.20 18.95
N ALA A 182 20.17 6.12 19.16
CA ALA A 182 18.73 6.14 18.97
C ALA A 182 18.02 7.17 19.84
N MET A 183 18.42 7.23 21.12
CA MET A 183 17.84 8.17 22.08
C MET A 183 18.25 9.62 21.82
N SER A 184 19.43 9.87 21.30
CA SER A 184 19.92 11.23 21.00
C SER A 184 19.41 11.78 19.67
N GLY A 185 18.81 10.97 18.83
CA GLY A 185 18.31 11.33 17.50
C GLY A 185 17.11 12.28 17.47
N GLY A 186 16.60 12.70 18.63
CA GLY A 186 15.67 13.84 18.77
C GLY A 186 14.26 13.65 18.22
N LEU A 187 13.93 12.47 17.69
CA LEU A 187 12.56 12.18 17.28
C LEU A 187 11.76 11.64 18.47
N ASP A 188 10.60 12.21 18.72
CA ASP A 188 9.67 11.73 19.74
C ASP A 188 9.18 10.32 19.32
N PRO A 189 9.42 9.26 20.11
CA PRO A 189 8.97 7.91 19.78
C PRO A 189 7.46 7.80 19.52
N GLU A 190 6.66 8.72 20.12
CA GLU A 190 5.22 8.77 19.91
C GLU A 190 4.84 9.29 18.52
N THR A 191 5.69 10.10 17.87
CA THR A 191 5.40 10.71 16.56
C THR A 191 6.06 9.98 15.41
N ALA A 192 7.18 9.37 15.62
CA ALA A 192 8.03 8.83 14.56
C ALA A 192 7.34 7.82 13.63
N LEU A 193 6.48 6.97 14.14
CA LEU A 193 5.72 6.04 13.29
C LEU A 193 4.72 6.81 12.41
N PHE A 194 4.14 7.88 12.94
CA PHE A 194 3.24 8.74 12.17
C PHE A 194 4.01 9.59 11.15
N ASP A 195 5.18 10.10 11.51
CA ASP A 195 6.03 10.86 10.60
C ASP A 195 6.45 10.01 9.38
N LEU A 196 6.76 8.71 9.60
CA LEU A 196 7.04 7.76 8.52
C LEU A 196 5.78 7.45 7.67
N TYR A 197 4.62 7.37 8.29
CA TYR A 197 3.35 7.20 7.58
C TYR A 197 3.06 8.42 6.71
N GLU A 198 3.15 9.62 7.28
CA GLU A 198 2.84 10.89 6.62
C GLU A 198 3.76 11.16 5.43
N VAL A 199 5.08 10.98 5.58
CA VAL A 199 6.06 11.27 4.53
C VAL A 199 5.87 10.40 3.28
N SER A 200 5.17 9.28 3.41
CA SER A 200 4.85 8.39 2.29
C SER A 200 3.74 8.94 1.36
N PHE A 201 3.05 9.98 1.78
CA PHE A 201 2.04 10.64 0.94
C PHE A 201 2.68 11.71 0.05
N ALA A 202 2.45 11.62 -1.25
CA ALA A 202 2.85 12.68 -2.17
C ALA A 202 2.06 13.97 -1.89
N GLN A 203 2.72 15.12 -1.92
CA GLN A 203 2.05 16.41 -1.77
C GLN A 203 1.12 16.68 -2.97
N ALA A 204 -0.15 16.92 -2.70
CA ALA A 204 -1.11 17.24 -3.73
C ALA A 204 -0.85 18.62 -4.35
N VAL A 205 -1.10 18.74 -5.64
CA VAL A 205 -1.19 20.03 -6.32
C VAL A 205 -2.65 20.47 -6.32
N LEU A 206 -2.95 21.53 -5.61
CA LEU A 206 -4.30 22.10 -5.53
C LEU A 206 -4.48 23.23 -6.56
N PRO A 207 -5.69 23.43 -7.10
CA PRO A 207 -6.90 22.64 -6.91
C PRO A 207 -6.79 21.25 -7.57
N MET A 208 -7.39 20.23 -6.95
CA MET A 208 -7.45 18.88 -7.51
C MET A 208 -8.88 18.38 -7.67
N SER A 209 -9.09 17.44 -8.60
CA SER A 209 -10.38 16.79 -8.80
C SER A 209 -10.19 15.34 -9.22
N MET A 210 -11.08 14.48 -8.72
CA MET A 210 -11.21 13.08 -9.14
C MET A 210 -12.64 12.82 -9.58
N ASN A 211 -12.82 12.47 -10.83
CA ASN A 211 -14.11 11.99 -11.33
C ASN A 211 -14.31 10.50 -10.97
N PRO A 212 -15.51 9.93 -11.10
CA PRO A 212 -15.80 8.54 -10.75
C PRO A 212 -14.84 7.52 -11.39
N GLU A 213 -14.49 7.67 -12.65
CA GLU A 213 -13.57 6.73 -13.33
C GLU A 213 -12.13 6.85 -12.80
N GLN A 214 -11.71 8.06 -12.44
CA GLN A 214 -10.36 8.29 -11.92
C GLN A 214 -10.18 7.68 -10.53
N THR A 215 -11.25 7.66 -9.70
CA THR A 215 -11.19 7.06 -8.36
C THR A 215 -10.95 5.55 -8.40
N GLN A 216 -11.26 4.89 -9.53
CA GLN A 216 -11.04 3.45 -9.70
C GLN A 216 -9.65 3.09 -10.24
N LYS A 217 -8.84 4.09 -10.63
CA LYS A 217 -7.51 3.89 -11.18
C LYS A 217 -6.45 3.96 -10.08
N ILE A 218 -6.26 2.87 -9.35
CA ILE A 218 -5.19 2.78 -8.37
C ILE A 218 -4.00 2.02 -8.96
N GLN A 219 -2.81 2.55 -8.74
CA GLN A 219 -1.57 1.82 -8.90
C GLN A 219 -1.26 1.08 -7.61
N PHE A 220 -1.36 -0.25 -7.66
CA PHE A 220 -1.10 -1.14 -6.50
C PHE A 220 0.36 -1.12 -5.98
N THR A 221 1.22 -0.29 -6.56
CA THR A 221 2.63 -0.17 -6.18
C THR A 221 2.87 0.66 -4.92
N ASN A 222 1.85 1.34 -4.39
CA ASN A 222 1.98 2.26 -3.25
C ASN A 222 1.10 1.84 -2.07
N SER A 223 1.16 0.56 -1.69
CA SER A 223 0.34 0.01 -0.61
C SER A 223 0.81 0.47 0.76
N ILE A 224 -0.14 0.79 1.64
CA ILE A 224 0.11 1.09 3.05
C ILE A 224 0.46 -0.21 3.77
N ALA A 225 1.63 -0.27 4.39
CA ALA A 225 2.06 -1.43 5.17
C ALA A 225 1.17 -1.60 6.42
N TYR A 226 0.95 -2.85 6.85
CA TYR A 226 0.16 -3.16 8.06
C TYR A 226 0.72 -2.54 9.34
N ASP A 227 1.96 -2.16 9.33
CA ASP A 227 2.62 -1.45 10.44
C ASP A 227 1.96 -0.12 10.77
N PHE A 228 1.25 0.46 9.80
CA PHE A 228 0.52 1.71 9.96
C PHE A 228 -0.98 1.52 10.24
N GLU A 229 -1.42 0.30 10.61
CA GLU A 229 -2.83 -0.02 10.90
C GLU A 229 -3.46 0.92 11.94
N SER A 230 -2.67 1.45 12.88
CA SER A 230 -3.15 2.40 13.89
C SER A 230 -3.63 3.74 13.30
N PHE A 231 -3.21 4.07 12.07
CA PHE A 231 -3.58 5.30 11.39
C PHE A 231 -4.66 5.10 10.33
N VAL A 232 -4.95 3.85 9.95
CA VAL A 232 -5.97 3.50 8.95
C VAL A 232 -7.06 2.70 9.63
N ALA A 233 -8.11 3.40 10.07
CA ALA A 233 -9.15 2.79 10.90
C ALA A 233 -9.86 1.60 10.23
N GLU A 234 -9.88 1.56 8.89
CA GLU A 234 -10.45 0.48 8.08
C GLU A 234 -9.57 -0.78 8.06
N MET A 235 -8.27 -0.68 8.42
CA MET A 235 -7.39 -1.84 8.55
C MET A 235 -7.64 -2.66 9.82
N VAL A 236 -8.35 -2.08 10.79
CA VAL A 236 -8.61 -2.70 12.09
C VAL A 236 -10.03 -3.24 12.13
N ASN A 237 -10.16 -4.57 12.15
CA ASN A 237 -11.43 -5.22 12.43
C ASN A 237 -11.56 -5.47 13.95
N PRO A 238 -12.65 -5.03 14.63
CA PRO A 238 -12.83 -5.23 16.07
C PRO A 238 -12.88 -6.71 16.50
N ASN A 239 -13.15 -7.64 15.58
CA ASN A 239 -13.16 -9.08 15.84
C ASN A 239 -11.84 -9.77 15.48
N PHE A 240 -10.98 -9.12 14.71
CA PHE A 240 -9.67 -9.59 14.28
C PHE A 240 -8.72 -8.40 14.34
N SER A 241 -7.47 -8.60 14.64
CA SER A 241 -6.48 -7.51 14.71
C SER A 241 -6.28 -6.80 13.35
N ARG A 242 -6.80 -7.37 12.25
CA ARG A 242 -6.68 -6.85 10.88
C ARG A 242 -7.85 -7.28 10.01
N ASP A 243 -8.27 -6.42 9.08
CA ASP A 243 -9.12 -6.81 7.97
C ASP A 243 -8.23 -7.29 6.81
N VAL A 244 -8.21 -8.62 6.56
CA VAL A 244 -7.32 -9.25 5.58
C VAL A 244 -7.89 -9.24 4.16
N GLY A 245 -9.10 -8.69 3.97
CA GLY A 245 -9.77 -8.63 2.67
C GLY A 245 -9.42 -7.39 1.85
N ASP A 246 -8.97 -6.31 2.49
CA ASP A 246 -8.77 -5.01 1.87
C ASP A 246 -7.30 -4.66 1.74
N GLU A 247 -6.95 -3.88 0.72
CA GLU A 247 -5.67 -3.20 0.57
C GLU A 247 -5.86 -1.70 0.62
N PHE A 248 -4.86 -1.03 1.22
CA PHE A 248 -4.86 0.41 1.40
C PHE A 248 -3.66 1.04 0.70
N PHE A 249 -3.85 2.27 0.20
CA PHE A 249 -2.87 2.94 -0.67
C PHE A 249 -2.68 4.39 -0.27
N TYR A 250 -1.43 4.86 -0.30
CA TYR A 250 -1.13 6.27 -0.18
C TYR A 250 -1.62 7.01 -1.43
N LEU A 251 -2.42 8.07 -1.27
CA LEU A 251 -2.88 8.88 -2.39
C LEU A 251 -2.30 10.28 -2.36
N ALA A 252 -2.61 11.09 -1.34
CA ALA A 252 -2.14 12.46 -1.29
C ALA A 252 -2.13 13.08 0.11
N LYS A 253 -1.16 13.92 0.40
CA LYS A 253 -1.21 14.93 1.46
C LYS A 253 -1.77 16.22 0.86
N ILE A 254 -2.93 16.70 1.35
CA ILE A 254 -3.61 17.86 0.77
C ILE A 254 -3.35 19.16 1.52
N GLY A 255 -2.89 19.09 2.77
CA GLY A 255 -2.55 20.28 3.55
C GLY A 255 -2.30 19.97 5.02
N GLU A 256 -1.79 20.97 5.72
CA GLU A 256 -1.52 20.92 7.14
C GLU A 256 -1.58 22.33 7.75
N ASN A 257 -1.77 22.39 9.06
CA ASN A 257 -1.55 23.58 9.89
C ASN A 257 -1.04 23.13 11.28
N GLU A 258 -0.93 24.04 12.23
CA GLU A 258 -0.48 23.77 13.59
C GLU A 258 -1.35 22.73 14.36
N ASN A 259 -2.59 22.49 13.93
CA ASN A 259 -3.56 21.66 14.62
C ASN A 259 -3.81 20.33 13.91
N TYR A 260 -3.59 20.23 12.61
CA TYR A 260 -3.87 19.00 11.86
C TYR A 260 -3.03 18.82 10.60
N ILE A 261 -2.94 17.56 10.18
CA ILE A 261 -2.43 17.10 8.90
C ILE A 261 -3.58 16.39 8.16
N ALA A 262 -3.81 16.72 6.88
CA ALA A 262 -4.89 16.17 6.07
C ALA A 262 -4.34 15.27 4.97
N LEU A 263 -4.71 13.99 5.03
CA LEU A 263 -4.23 12.94 4.13
C LEU A 263 -5.42 12.29 3.40
N ILE A 264 -5.19 11.86 2.16
CA ILE A 264 -6.14 11.02 1.42
C ILE A 264 -5.47 9.69 1.19
N TYR A 265 -6.12 8.61 1.64
CA TYR A 265 -5.73 7.25 1.29
C TYR A 265 -6.88 6.54 0.58
N GLY A 266 -6.55 5.51 -0.18
CA GLY A 266 -7.52 4.64 -0.84
C GLY A 266 -7.61 3.30 -0.16
N GLY A 267 -8.76 2.65 -0.26
CA GLY A 267 -8.96 1.25 0.06
C GLY A 267 -9.54 0.51 -1.14
N ALA A 268 -9.25 -0.78 -1.26
CA ALA A 268 -9.81 -1.64 -2.29
C ALA A 268 -10.18 -3.01 -1.72
N GLN A 269 -11.41 -3.46 -2.01
CA GLN A 269 -11.92 -4.75 -1.56
C GLN A 269 -11.48 -5.86 -2.51
N MET A 270 -10.41 -6.53 -2.15
CA MET A 270 -9.72 -7.47 -3.04
C MET A 270 -10.38 -8.84 -3.23
N MET A 271 -11.54 -9.05 -2.65
CA MET A 271 -12.34 -10.26 -2.87
C MET A 271 -13.01 -10.30 -4.26
N TYR A 272 -13.07 -9.18 -4.96
CA TYR A 272 -13.69 -9.05 -6.28
C TYR A 272 -12.64 -9.12 -7.39
N GLU A 273 -13.01 -9.62 -8.57
CA GLU A 273 -12.13 -9.64 -9.76
C GLU A 273 -11.75 -8.23 -10.21
N ARG A 274 -12.69 -7.28 -10.07
CA ARG A 274 -12.47 -5.84 -10.21
C ARG A 274 -12.80 -5.19 -8.87
N PRO A 275 -11.81 -5.02 -7.99
CA PRO A 275 -12.05 -4.52 -6.64
C PRO A 275 -12.67 -3.13 -6.68
N PRO A 276 -13.81 -2.90 -6.01
CA PRO A 276 -14.28 -1.55 -5.78
C PRO A 276 -13.22 -0.78 -4.98
N VAL A 277 -12.99 0.46 -5.39
CA VAL A 277 -12.02 1.35 -4.78
C VAL A 277 -12.73 2.53 -4.15
N TYR A 278 -12.36 2.87 -2.92
CA TYR A 278 -12.85 4.03 -2.21
C TYR A 278 -11.74 4.91 -1.68
N HIS A 279 -11.98 6.21 -1.56
CA HIS A 279 -11.02 7.19 -1.09
C HIS A 279 -11.49 7.82 0.23
N ILE A 280 -10.62 7.83 1.22
CA ILE A 280 -10.87 8.42 2.53
C ILE A 280 -10.01 9.67 2.69
N LEU A 281 -10.65 10.79 3.00
CA LEU A 281 -10.00 11.96 3.58
C LEU A 281 -9.96 11.78 5.09
N ALA A 282 -8.77 11.80 5.67
CA ALA A 282 -8.57 11.73 7.11
C ALA A 282 -7.69 12.89 7.58
N THR A 283 -8.01 13.40 8.75
CA THR A 283 -7.23 14.43 9.42
C THR A 283 -6.66 13.92 10.73
N TYR A 284 -5.42 14.25 11.02
CA TYR A 284 -4.68 13.76 12.17
C TYR A 284 -4.05 14.92 12.92
N THR A 285 -3.83 14.76 14.23
CA THR A 285 -2.93 15.64 14.98
C THR A 285 -1.47 15.38 14.53
N ALA A 286 -0.53 16.26 14.87
CA ALA A 286 0.89 16.04 14.65
C ALA A 286 1.44 14.75 15.31
N LYS A 287 0.73 14.19 16.31
CA LYS A 287 1.05 12.91 16.94
C LYS A 287 0.34 11.70 16.31
N GLY A 288 -0.26 11.85 15.15
CA GLY A 288 -0.93 10.76 14.42
C GLY A 288 -2.28 10.34 15.00
N LYS A 289 -2.85 11.07 15.98
CA LYS A 289 -4.17 10.77 16.45
C LYS A 289 -5.21 11.23 15.44
N LEU A 290 -6.08 10.32 15.01
CA LEU A 290 -7.20 10.64 14.12
C LEU A 290 -8.11 11.69 14.74
N ILE A 291 -8.36 12.78 14.01
CA ILE A 291 -9.30 13.86 14.41
C ILE A 291 -10.66 13.62 13.78
N ASP A 292 -10.67 13.39 12.45
CA ASP A 292 -11.88 13.16 11.68
C ASP A 292 -11.58 12.42 10.40
N LYS A 293 -12.59 11.77 9.80
CA LYS A 293 -12.45 11.14 8.49
C LYS A 293 -13.76 11.14 7.72
N MET A 294 -13.68 11.10 6.41
CA MET A 294 -14.83 11.06 5.51
C MET A 294 -14.48 10.34 4.22
N GLU A 295 -15.33 9.48 3.74
CA GLU A 295 -15.25 8.92 2.40
C GLU A 295 -15.61 9.98 1.36
N ILE A 296 -14.71 10.23 0.42
CA ILE A 296 -14.83 11.31 -0.55
C ILE A 296 -14.89 10.84 -2.00
N GLY A 297 -14.47 9.62 -2.29
CA GLY A 297 -14.40 9.11 -3.67
C GLY A 297 -14.62 7.61 -3.76
N GLY A 298 -15.00 7.13 -4.93
CA GLY A 298 -15.21 5.73 -5.20
C GLY A 298 -16.48 5.14 -4.59
N TYR A 299 -16.48 3.84 -4.30
CA TYR A 299 -17.59 3.09 -3.70
C TYR A 299 -17.09 1.79 -3.06
N HIS A 300 -17.85 1.24 -2.11
CA HIS A 300 -17.56 -0.06 -1.49
C HIS A 300 -18.25 -1.22 -2.20
N TYR A 301 -19.49 -1.01 -2.66
CA TYR A 301 -20.30 -2.03 -3.31
C TYR A 301 -20.87 -1.49 -4.62
N TYR A 302 -21.04 -2.34 -5.61
CA TYR A 302 -21.55 -1.95 -6.94
C TYR A 302 -22.92 -1.29 -6.93
N GLU A 303 -23.75 -1.58 -5.91
CA GLU A 303 -25.08 -1.01 -5.74
C GLU A 303 -25.07 0.40 -5.11
N GLU A 304 -23.91 0.86 -4.63
CA GLU A 304 -23.77 2.19 -4.03
C GLU A 304 -23.48 3.25 -5.10
N PRO A 305 -23.96 4.49 -4.91
CA PRO A 305 -23.54 5.59 -5.76
C PRO A 305 -22.04 5.81 -5.72
N MET A 306 -21.42 5.92 -6.88
CA MET A 306 -20.00 6.22 -6.96
C MET A 306 -19.74 7.69 -6.66
N LYS A 307 -18.74 7.96 -5.83
CA LYS A 307 -18.34 9.31 -5.44
C LYS A 307 -17.18 9.82 -6.27
N GLY A 308 -17.25 11.11 -6.61
CA GLY A 308 -16.13 11.89 -7.10
C GLY A 308 -15.97 13.14 -6.26
N TYR A 309 -14.79 13.79 -6.28
CA TYR A 309 -14.54 14.94 -5.43
C TYR A 309 -13.70 16.03 -6.11
N LYS A 310 -13.83 17.25 -5.60
CA LYS A 310 -12.99 18.41 -5.92
C LYS A 310 -12.52 19.05 -4.64
N ILE A 311 -11.26 19.48 -4.60
CA ILE A 311 -10.65 20.19 -3.48
C ILE A 311 -9.99 21.44 -4.03
N ASP A 312 -10.36 22.61 -3.53
CA ASP A 312 -9.77 23.87 -3.92
C ASP A 312 -8.51 24.21 -3.11
N ASP A 313 -7.86 25.31 -3.45
CA ASP A 313 -6.65 25.82 -2.81
C ASP A 313 -6.85 26.28 -1.34
N LYS A 314 -8.10 26.37 -0.89
CA LYS A 314 -8.50 26.71 0.48
C LYS A 314 -9.00 25.52 1.26
N LEU A 315 -8.81 24.31 0.74
CA LEU A 315 -9.29 23.04 1.31
C LEU A 315 -10.83 22.99 1.46
N ASN A 316 -11.58 23.72 0.63
CA ASN A 316 -13.00 23.48 0.47
C ASN A 316 -13.16 22.23 -0.42
N LEU A 317 -14.03 21.33 0.01
CA LEU A 317 -14.26 20.06 -0.63
C LEU A 317 -15.69 20.02 -1.18
N GLU A 318 -15.83 19.59 -2.43
CA GLU A 318 -17.12 19.24 -3.04
C GLU A 318 -17.11 17.74 -3.35
N VAL A 319 -18.01 16.98 -2.72
CA VAL A 319 -18.21 15.55 -2.97
C VAL A 319 -19.51 15.38 -3.74
N SER A 320 -19.42 14.70 -4.87
CA SER A 320 -20.55 14.43 -5.76
C SER A 320 -20.81 12.93 -5.86
N GLU A 321 -22.08 12.54 -5.82
CA GLU A 321 -22.54 11.16 -5.94
C GLU A 321 -23.12 10.94 -7.34
N TYR A 322 -22.78 9.81 -7.94
CA TYR A 322 -23.19 9.44 -9.30
C TYR A 322 -23.77 8.04 -9.33
N GLU A 323 -24.83 7.88 -10.11
CA GLU A 323 -25.33 6.58 -10.53
C GLU A 323 -24.62 6.16 -11.80
N LEU A 324 -24.14 4.90 -11.83
CA LEU A 324 -23.51 4.32 -13.01
C LEU A 324 -24.58 3.77 -13.94
N VAL A 325 -24.63 4.26 -15.17
CA VAL A 325 -25.49 3.70 -16.22
C VAL A 325 -24.67 2.71 -17.04
N PHE A 326 -25.10 1.47 -17.06
CA PHE A 326 -24.43 0.40 -17.78
C PHE A 326 -25.04 0.17 -19.17
N GLU A 327 -24.21 -0.30 -20.10
CA GLU A 327 -24.62 -0.60 -21.48
C GLU A 327 -25.65 -1.73 -21.55
N LYS A 328 -25.54 -2.71 -20.64
CA LYS A 328 -26.42 -3.86 -20.52
C LYS A 328 -27.13 -3.89 -19.18
N ASN A 329 -28.31 -4.54 -19.13
CA ASN A 329 -29.03 -4.72 -17.87
C ASN A 329 -28.15 -5.48 -16.84
N VAL A 330 -27.92 -4.89 -15.67
CA VAL A 330 -27.06 -5.45 -14.63
C VAL A 330 -27.64 -6.71 -13.98
N ASP A 331 -28.96 -6.86 -13.93
CA ASP A 331 -29.64 -8.05 -13.39
C ASP A 331 -29.41 -9.29 -14.27
N GLU A 332 -29.18 -9.08 -15.60
CA GLU A 332 -28.98 -10.17 -16.56
C GLU A 332 -27.47 -10.44 -16.82
N PHE A 333 -26.64 -9.40 -16.83
CA PHE A 333 -25.25 -9.47 -17.29
C PHE A 333 -24.22 -9.23 -16.18
N GLY A 334 -24.68 -8.82 -14.97
CA GLY A 334 -23.79 -8.43 -13.89
C GLY A 334 -23.04 -7.12 -14.15
N TYR A 335 -22.08 -6.83 -13.28
CA TYR A 335 -21.27 -5.60 -13.32
C TYR A 335 -19.92 -5.79 -14.02
N ASP A 336 -19.32 -6.98 -13.96
CA ASP A 336 -17.90 -7.19 -14.26
C ASP A 336 -17.53 -6.97 -15.74
N ASP A 337 -18.32 -7.46 -16.67
CA ASP A 337 -18.12 -7.26 -18.11
C ASP A 337 -19.11 -6.30 -18.74
N ASN A 338 -19.72 -5.45 -17.92
CA ASN A 338 -20.72 -4.49 -18.34
C ASN A 338 -20.14 -3.08 -18.36
N ARG A 339 -20.10 -2.46 -19.53
CA ARG A 339 -19.49 -1.15 -19.73
C ARG A 339 -20.35 -0.06 -19.11
N VAL A 340 -19.75 0.82 -18.32
CA VAL A 340 -20.39 2.07 -17.90
C VAL A 340 -20.40 3.04 -19.10
N ILE A 341 -21.59 3.50 -19.46
CA ILE A 341 -21.80 4.42 -20.59
C ILE A 341 -22.07 5.86 -20.14
N GLU A 342 -22.53 6.07 -18.90
CA GLU A 342 -22.82 7.37 -18.34
C GLU A 342 -22.66 7.36 -16.82
N ASN A 343 -22.20 8.49 -16.24
CA ASN A 343 -22.19 8.75 -14.81
C ASN A 343 -23.24 9.84 -14.54
N GLN A 344 -24.43 9.45 -14.12
CA GLN A 344 -25.51 10.39 -13.84
C GLN A 344 -25.31 11.03 -12.47
N LEU A 345 -25.16 12.35 -12.41
CA LEU A 345 -25.04 13.10 -11.15
C LEU A 345 -26.34 13.01 -10.36
N LEU A 346 -26.28 12.44 -9.15
CA LEU A 346 -27.40 12.36 -8.22
C LEU A 346 -27.42 13.52 -7.22
N ASN A 347 -26.28 13.83 -6.65
CA ASN A 347 -26.15 14.79 -5.58
C ASN A 347 -24.75 15.39 -5.52
N SER A 348 -24.63 16.58 -4.92
CA SER A 348 -23.32 17.20 -4.62
C SER A 348 -23.42 17.95 -3.29
N LYS A 349 -22.43 17.79 -2.42
CA LYS A 349 -22.37 18.43 -1.11
C LYS A 349 -21.01 19.07 -0.91
N LYS A 350 -21.01 20.21 -0.23
CA LYS A 350 -19.80 20.98 0.07
C LYS A 350 -19.41 20.83 1.53
N PHE A 351 -18.12 20.66 1.76
CA PHE A 351 -17.52 20.50 3.07
C PHE A 351 -16.31 21.43 3.20
N LYS A 352 -15.91 21.66 4.43
CA LYS A 352 -14.71 22.40 4.78
C LYS A 352 -13.99 21.70 5.93
N ILE A 353 -12.68 21.67 5.87
CA ILE A 353 -11.84 21.31 7.02
C ILE A 353 -11.72 22.55 7.90
N THR A 354 -12.14 22.44 9.15
CA THR A 354 -12.01 23.55 10.13
C THR A 354 -10.56 23.69 10.59
N ASP A 355 -10.23 24.82 11.20
CA ASP A 355 -8.88 25.05 11.75
C ASP A 355 -8.43 24.00 12.78
N GLN A 356 -9.37 23.23 13.34
CA GLN A 356 -9.13 22.11 14.28
C GLN A 356 -9.17 20.74 13.58
N GLY A 357 -9.13 20.68 12.25
CA GLY A 357 -9.12 19.44 11.49
C GLY A 357 -10.47 18.72 11.40
N LYS A 358 -11.59 19.30 11.87
CA LYS A 358 -12.92 18.69 11.70
C LYS A 358 -13.47 18.94 10.31
N ILE A 359 -14.04 17.91 9.70
CA ILE A 359 -14.69 17.97 8.39
C ILE A 359 -16.16 18.31 8.60
N LYS A 360 -16.61 19.49 8.19
CA LYS A 360 -17.98 19.96 8.38
C LYS A 360 -18.64 20.33 7.06
N SER A 361 -19.96 20.08 6.97
CA SER A 361 -20.76 20.60 5.86
C SER A 361 -20.68 22.12 5.81
N ALA A 362 -20.48 22.67 4.64
CA ALA A 362 -20.47 24.13 4.45
C ALA A 362 -21.85 24.78 4.67
N ASP A 363 -22.93 24.01 4.55
CA ASP A 363 -24.32 24.47 4.65
C ASP A 363 -24.88 24.40 6.07
N GLY A 364 -24.05 24.04 7.08
CA GLY A 364 -24.44 24.00 8.50
C GLY A 364 -25.40 22.88 8.88
N ASN A 365 -25.85 22.05 7.96
CA ASN A 365 -26.71 20.90 8.21
C ASN A 365 -25.89 19.62 8.43
N VAL A 366 -26.31 18.90 9.46
CA VAL A 366 -25.75 17.71 10.05
C VAL A 366 -25.10 16.75 9.06
N ALA A 367 -23.96 16.23 9.52
CA ALA A 367 -23.19 15.09 9.05
C ALA A 367 -23.96 14.06 8.19
N TRP A 368 -23.26 13.51 7.22
CA TRP A 368 -23.59 12.22 6.63
C TRP A 368 -23.89 11.23 7.75
N VAL A 369 -25.03 10.58 7.63
CA VAL A 369 -25.38 9.49 8.52
C VAL A 369 -24.29 8.45 8.43
N ASP A 370 -23.68 8.13 9.57
CA ASP A 370 -22.82 7.00 9.74
C ASP A 370 -23.37 5.78 8.98
N TRP A 371 -22.68 5.35 7.94
CA TRP A 371 -22.85 4.00 7.44
C TRP A 371 -22.35 3.09 8.55
N LYS A 372 -23.27 2.65 9.38
CA LYS A 372 -22.99 1.55 10.29
C LYS A 372 -22.54 0.38 9.45
N ILE A 373 -21.27 0.05 9.61
CA ILE A 373 -20.73 -1.25 9.26
C ILE A 373 -21.72 -2.28 9.83
N ARG A 374 -22.40 -2.96 8.93
CA ARG A 374 -23.19 -4.16 9.27
C ARG A 374 -22.31 -5.38 9.15
#